data_c7fea536f91f71876bbc75a8a4dab26d
#
_entry.id   c7fea536f91f71876bbc75a8a4dab26d
#
_cell.length_a   1.000
_cell.length_b   1.000
_cell.length_c   1.000
_cell.angle_alpha   90.00
_cell.angle_beta   90.00
_cell.angle_gamma   90.00
#
_symmetry.space_group_name_H-M   'P 1'
#
loop_
_entity.id
_entity.type
_entity.pdbx_description
1 polymer ?
#
loop_
_entity_poly.entity_id
_entity_poly.type
_entity_poly.pdbx_seq_one_letter_code
_entity_poly.pdbx_strand_id
1 'polypeptide(L)'
;MKVDNVLQTIGNTPHVRINRLFGAGANVWIKSERGNPGGSIKDRIALAMVEDAEKSGALQPGGTIIEPTSGNTGVGLAMVAAVKGYKLVLVMPDSMSIERRRLMLAYGASF
;
A
#
# COMPACT_ATOMS: atom_id res chain seq x y z
N MET A 1 -6.20 13.72 14.55
CA MET A 1 -5.63 14.06 13.22
C MET A 1 -6.76 14.23 12.22
N LYS A 2 -6.71 15.25 11.41
CA LYS A 2 -7.62 15.44 10.27
C LYS A 2 -6.82 15.45 8.99
N VAL A 3 -7.21 14.64 8.02
CA VAL A 3 -6.55 14.54 6.72
C VAL A 3 -7.61 14.61 5.61
N ASP A 4 -7.20 15.01 4.41
CA ASP A 4 -8.12 15.16 3.29
C ASP A 4 -8.45 13.82 2.62
N ASN A 5 -7.53 12.88 2.65
CA ASN A 5 -7.76 11.53 2.13
C ASN A 5 -6.87 10.51 2.87
N VAL A 6 -7.16 9.24 2.64
CA VAL A 6 -6.49 8.15 3.37
C VAL A 6 -5.00 8.04 3.05
N LEU A 7 -4.55 8.54 1.90
CA LEU A 7 -3.12 8.47 1.53
C LEU A 7 -2.25 9.29 2.48
N GLN A 8 -2.82 10.33 3.10
CA GLN A 8 -2.10 11.15 4.07
C GLN A 8 -1.89 10.45 5.41
N THR A 9 -2.48 9.28 5.60
CA THR A 9 -2.26 8.45 6.78
C THR A 9 -1.14 7.42 6.59
N ILE A 10 -0.57 7.33 5.38
CA ILE A 10 0.56 6.44 5.12
C ILE A 10 1.80 6.92 5.86
N GLY A 11 2.48 6.00 6.51
CA GLY A 11 3.68 6.31 7.27
C GLY A 11 3.38 6.69 8.72
N ASN A 12 4.38 7.27 9.35
CA ASN A 12 4.32 7.64 10.77
C ASN A 12 3.82 6.48 11.65
N THR A 13 4.26 5.26 11.30
CA THR A 13 3.83 4.04 11.97
C THR A 13 4.48 3.93 13.36
N PRO A 14 3.77 3.33 14.34
CA PRO A 14 4.25 3.30 15.71
C PRO A 14 5.41 2.34 15.91
N HIS A 15 6.25 2.67 16.90
CA HIS A 15 7.21 1.73 17.47
C HIS A 15 6.58 1.12 18.71
N VAL A 16 6.57 -0.21 18.78
CA VAL A 16 5.97 -0.96 19.89
C VAL A 16 7.05 -1.76 20.61
N ARG A 17 7.18 -1.55 21.92
CA ARG A 17 8.17 -2.30 22.71
C ARG A 17 7.77 -3.77 22.79
N ILE A 18 8.78 -4.63 22.66
CA ILE A 18 8.61 -6.07 22.93
C ILE A 18 8.99 -6.33 24.38
N ASN A 19 7.98 -6.68 25.20
CA ASN A 19 8.15 -6.74 26.64
C ASN A 19 8.48 -8.13 27.17
N ARG A 20 8.17 -9.19 26.44
CA ARG A 20 8.29 -10.56 26.97
C ARG A 20 9.30 -11.43 26.24
N LEU A 21 9.30 -11.36 24.91
CA LEU A 21 10.03 -12.32 24.08
C LEU A 21 11.55 -12.35 24.35
N PHE A 22 12.14 -11.19 24.66
CA PHE A 22 13.58 -11.05 24.88
C PHE A 22 13.93 -10.71 26.34
N GLY A 23 12.96 -10.79 27.26
CA GLY A 23 13.16 -10.47 28.66
C GLY A 23 13.03 -8.99 29.03
N ALA A 24 12.84 -8.71 30.29
CA ALA A 24 12.52 -7.36 30.78
C ALA A 24 13.66 -6.34 30.62
N GLY A 25 14.91 -6.81 30.53
CA GLY A 25 16.07 -5.93 30.36
C GLY A 25 16.40 -5.59 28.91
N ALA A 26 15.73 -6.20 27.94
CA ALA A 26 16.01 -5.97 26.54
C ALA A 26 15.33 -4.69 26.05
N ASN A 27 16.06 -3.94 25.23
CA ASN A 27 15.54 -2.73 24.60
C ASN A 27 15.23 -3.01 23.12
N VAL A 28 14.16 -3.78 22.89
CA VAL A 28 13.75 -4.22 21.55
C VAL A 28 12.38 -3.65 21.21
N TRP A 29 12.28 -3.08 20.03
CA TRP A 29 11.08 -2.45 19.52
C TRP A 29 10.79 -2.94 18.10
N ILE A 30 9.52 -3.06 17.76
CA ILE A 30 9.12 -3.27 16.38
C ILE A 30 8.54 -1.97 15.82
N LYS A 31 8.80 -1.69 14.54
CA LYS A 31 8.10 -0.65 13.82
C LYS A 31 6.93 -1.30 13.10
N SER A 32 5.71 -0.99 13.54
CA SER A 32 4.50 -1.69 13.10
C SER A 32 3.96 -1.11 11.79
N GLU A 33 4.48 -1.59 10.67
CA GLU A 33 4.06 -1.14 9.33
C GLU A 33 2.65 -1.58 8.94
N ARG A 34 2.06 -2.51 9.67
CA ARG A 34 0.64 -2.85 9.52
C ARG A 34 -0.28 -1.67 9.84
N GLY A 35 0.22 -0.64 10.49
CA GLY A 35 -0.51 0.58 10.77
C GLY A 35 -0.78 1.46 9.55
N ASN A 36 -0.16 1.16 8.41
CA ASN A 36 -0.50 1.84 7.16
C ASN A 36 -1.92 1.48 6.70
N PRO A 37 -2.62 2.36 5.98
CA PRO A 37 -4.03 2.13 5.62
C PRO A 37 -4.28 0.90 4.74
N GLY A 38 -3.32 0.52 3.89
CA GLY A 38 -3.38 -0.73 3.13
C GLY A 38 -2.85 -1.95 3.88
N GLY A 39 -2.32 -1.76 5.07
CA GLY A 39 -1.92 -2.82 5.99
C GLY A 39 -0.47 -3.28 5.88
N SER A 40 0.37 -2.61 5.10
CA SER A 40 1.77 -3.01 4.98
C SER A 40 2.69 -1.84 4.62
N ILE A 41 4.00 -2.09 4.72
CA ILE A 41 5.04 -1.14 4.30
C ILE A 41 4.92 -0.77 2.81
N LYS A 42 4.28 -1.61 2.00
CA LYS A 42 4.17 -1.40 0.55
C LYS A 42 3.30 -0.19 0.18
N ASP A 43 2.48 0.29 1.09
CA ASP A 43 1.75 1.54 0.88
C ASP A 43 2.71 2.69 0.60
N ARG A 44 3.85 2.72 1.29
CA ARG A 44 4.87 3.76 1.12
C ARG A 44 5.42 3.78 -0.30
N ILE A 45 5.84 2.63 -0.82
CA ILE A 45 6.41 2.58 -2.17
C ILE A 45 5.34 2.78 -3.23
N ALA A 46 4.12 2.31 -3.02
CA ALA A 46 3.02 2.52 -3.95
C ALA A 46 2.75 4.02 -4.14
N LEU A 47 2.63 4.76 -3.05
CA LEU A 47 2.44 6.21 -3.11
C LEU A 47 3.63 6.90 -3.78
N ALA A 48 4.85 6.54 -3.39
CA ALA A 48 6.06 7.15 -3.94
C ALA A 48 6.20 6.93 -5.45
N MET A 49 5.93 5.72 -5.92
CA MET A 49 5.97 5.41 -7.36
C MET A 49 4.95 6.21 -8.15
N VAL A 50 3.74 6.31 -7.66
CA VAL A 50 2.68 7.06 -8.33
C VAL A 50 3.00 8.56 -8.35
N GLU A 51 3.43 9.12 -7.22
CA GLU A 51 3.80 10.54 -7.15
C GLU A 51 5.00 10.86 -8.03
N ASP A 52 5.98 9.97 -8.09
CA ASP A 52 7.14 10.15 -8.97
C ASP A 52 6.72 10.15 -10.44
N ALA A 53 5.85 9.24 -10.84
CA ALA A 53 5.32 9.18 -12.20
C ALA A 53 4.48 10.43 -12.54
N GLU A 54 3.76 10.97 -11.58
CA GLU A 54 3.02 12.22 -11.74
C GLU A 54 3.98 13.40 -11.98
N LYS A 55 5.04 13.49 -11.19
CA LYS A 55 6.03 14.56 -11.30
C LYS A 55 6.78 14.54 -12.62
N SER A 56 7.12 13.37 -13.11
CA SER A 56 7.83 13.22 -14.38
C SER A 56 6.93 13.40 -15.61
N GLY A 57 5.62 13.44 -15.42
CA GLY A 57 4.65 13.49 -16.51
C GLY A 57 4.37 12.14 -17.17
N ALA A 58 4.96 11.05 -16.68
CA ALA A 58 4.72 9.70 -17.19
C ALA A 58 3.29 9.23 -16.93
N LEU A 59 2.67 9.73 -15.87
CA LEU A 59 1.29 9.41 -15.50
C LEU A 59 0.46 10.68 -15.49
N GLN A 60 -0.49 10.77 -16.42
CA GLN A 60 -1.40 11.90 -16.56
C GLN A 60 -2.72 11.62 -15.83
N PRO A 61 -3.48 12.67 -15.40
CA PRO A 61 -4.79 12.48 -14.78
C PRO A 61 -5.70 11.56 -15.59
N GLY A 62 -6.32 10.60 -14.90
CA GLY A 62 -7.17 9.59 -15.55
C GLY A 62 -6.41 8.48 -16.28
N GLY A 63 -5.09 8.47 -16.20
CA GLY A 63 -4.25 7.48 -16.86
C GLY A 63 -4.40 6.07 -16.29
N THR A 64 -3.69 5.14 -16.92
CA THR A 64 -3.71 3.71 -16.55
C THR A 64 -2.36 3.28 -16.01
N ILE A 65 -2.38 2.59 -14.88
CA ILE A 65 -1.22 1.97 -14.27
C ILE A 65 -1.30 0.47 -14.54
N ILE A 66 -0.22 -0.12 -15.04
CA ILE A 66 -0.10 -1.57 -15.24
C ILE A 66 1.11 -2.03 -14.44
N GLU A 67 0.92 -2.98 -13.54
CA GLU A 67 2.00 -3.42 -12.66
C GLU A 67 1.93 -4.93 -12.44
N PRO A 68 3.03 -5.66 -12.64
CA PRO A 68 3.13 -7.04 -12.17
C PRO A 68 3.35 -7.03 -10.65
N THR A 69 2.53 -7.79 -9.94
CA THR A 69 2.60 -7.83 -8.48
C THR A 69 2.13 -9.17 -7.96
N SER A 70 2.65 -9.56 -6.82
CA SER A 70 2.27 -10.81 -6.16
C SER A 70 1.59 -10.59 -4.80
N GLY A 71 1.32 -9.35 -4.39
CA GLY A 71 0.76 -9.15 -3.06
C GLY A 71 0.56 -7.72 -2.61
N ASN A 72 1.23 -7.34 -1.56
CA ASN A 72 0.99 -6.07 -0.86
C ASN A 72 1.26 -4.82 -1.68
N THR A 73 2.18 -4.89 -2.65
CA THR A 73 2.40 -3.78 -3.57
C THR A 73 1.14 -3.52 -4.41
N GLY A 74 0.50 -4.58 -4.89
CA GLY A 74 -0.76 -4.47 -5.63
C GLY A 74 -1.88 -3.89 -4.80
N VAL A 75 -1.98 -4.29 -3.52
CA VAL A 75 -2.97 -3.71 -2.60
C VAL A 75 -2.71 -2.21 -2.41
N GLY A 76 -1.46 -1.82 -2.18
CA GLY A 76 -1.08 -0.42 -2.03
C GLY A 76 -1.40 0.40 -3.28
N LEU A 77 -1.04 -0.11 -4.46
CA LEU A 77 -1.34 0.56 -5.73
C LEU A 77 -2.84 0.67 -5.98
N ALA A 78 -3.62 -0.36 -5.63
CA ALA A 78 -5.07 -0.33 -5.80
C ALA A 78 -5.70 0.77 -4.96
N MET A 79 -5.26 0.91 -3.70
CA MET A 79 -5.73 1.98 -2.83
C MET A 79 -5.35 3.36 -3.38
N VAL A 80 -4.08 3.55 -3.76
CA VAL A 80 -3.60 4.83 -4.30
C VAL A 80 -4.34 5.20 -5.58
N ALA A 81 -4.50 4.24 -6.49
CA ALA A 81 -5.22 4.46 -7.74
C ALA A 81 -6.70 4.83 -7.51
N ALA A 82 -7.35 4.17 -6.55
CA ALA A 82 -8.73 4.47 -6.19
C ALA A 82 -8.89 5.91 -5.69
N VAL A 83 -7.98 6.37 -4.82
CA VAL A 83 -8.03 7.73 -4.28
C VAL A 83 -7.73 8.79 -5.34
N LYS A 84 -6.73 8.53 -6.18
CA LYS A 84 -6.28 9.51 -7.19
C LYS A 84 -7.03 9.44 -8.51
N GLY A 85 -7.89 8.44 -8.71
CA GLY A 85 -8.71 8.33 -9.93
C GLY A 85 -7.99 7.71 -11.13
N TYR A 86 -6.99 6.87 -10.89
CA TYR A 86 -6.32 6.13 -11.96
C TYR A 86 -6.98 4.77 -12.21
N LYS A 87 -6.90 4.31 -13.45
CA LYS A 87 -7.20 2.91 -13.77
C LYS A 87 -5.99 2.06 -13.41
N LEU A 88 -6.24 0.91 -12.81
CA LEU A 88 -5.18 -0.01 -12.43
C LEU A 88 -5.45 -1.39 -12.99
N VAL A 89 -4.48 -1.92 -13.72
CA VAL A 89 -4.46 -3.30 -14.22
C VAL A 89 -3.30 -4.02 -13.55
N LEU A 90 -3.62 -5.08 -12.82
CA LEU A 90 -2.63 -5.88 -12.11
C LEU A 90 -2.39 -7.20 -12.84
N VAL A 91 -1.13 -7.51 -13.04
CA VAL A 91 -0.72 -8.80 -13.63
C VAL A 91 -0.22 -9.67 -12.48
N MET A 92 -0.90 -10.78 -12.23
CA MET A 92 -0.65 -11.66 -11.09
C MET A 92 -0.73 -13.12 -11.48
N PRO A 93 -0.01 -14.00 -10.73
CA PRO A 93 -0.14 -15.44 -10.95
C PRO A 93 -1.50 -15.96 -10.50
N ASP A 94 -1.97 -17.04 -11.13
CA ASP A 94 -3.23 -17.70 -10.77
C ASP A 94 -3.25 -18.23 -9.35
N SER A 95 -2.09 -18.47 -8.75
CA SER A 95 -1.95 -18.94 -7.37
C SER A 95 -2.27 -17.90 -6.31
N MET A 96 -2.52 -16.66 -6.69
CA MET A 96 -2.88 -15.59 -5.74
C MET A 96 -4.17 -15.95 -4.99
N SER A 97 -4.22 -15.65 -3.69
CA SER A 97 -5.40 -15.93 -2.87
C SER A 97 -6.62 -15.15 -3.37
N ILE A 98 -7.78 -15.78 -3.24
CA ILE A 98 -9.05 -15.17 -3.67
C ILE A 98 -9.38 -13.92 -2.83
N GLU A 99 -8.99 -13.90 -1.56
CA GLU A 99 -9.22 -12.77 -0.67
C GLU A 99 -8.49 -11.53 -1.16
N ARG A 100 -7.23 -11.68 -1.60
CA ARG A 100 -6.46 -10.57 -2.16
C ARG A 100 -7.06 -10.07 -3.47
N ARG A 101 -7.50 -10.97 -4.35
CA ARG A 101 -8.18 -10.59 -5.59
C ARG A 101 -9.43 -9.79 -5.30
N ARG A 102 -10.23 -10.23 -4.34
CA ARG A 102 -11.46 -9.54 -3.95
C ARG A 102 -11.17 -8.16 -3.39
N LEU A 103 -10.14 -8.04 -2.56
CA LEU A 103 -9.73 -6.75 -2.00
C LEU A 103 -9.33 -5.77 -3.10
N MET A 104 -8.49 -6.21 -4.04
CA MET A 104 -8.04 -5.35 -5.14
C MET A 104 -9.19 -4.97 -6.07
N LEU A 105 -10.10 -5.90 -6.37
CA LEU A 105 -11.33 -5.61 -7.13
C LEU A 105 -12.21 -4.61 -6.42
N ALA A 106 -12.34 -4.72 -5.08
CA ALA A 106 -13.10 -3.78 -4.28
C ALA A 106 -12.55 -2.35 -4.37
N TYR A 107 -11.25 -2.20 -4.54
CA TYR A 107 -10.62 -0.90 -4.80
C TYR A 107 -10.76 -0.45 -6.26
N GLY A 108 -11.31 -1.28 -7.13
CA GLY A 108 -11.53 -0.92 -8.53
C GLY A 108 -10.42 -1.38 -9.50
N ALA A 109 -9.47 -2.19 -9.05
CA ALA A 109 -8.45 -2.76 -9.94
C ALA A 109 -9.05 -3.82 -10.87
N SER A 110 -8.41 -4.03 -12.02
CA SER A 110 -8.69 -5.15 -12.93
C SER A 110 -7.44 -6.00 -13.10
N PHE A 111 -7.62 -7.18 -13.70
CA PHE A 111 -6.54 -8.14 -13.91
C PHE A 111 -6.36 -8.48 -15.38
#